data_45d31bbd3d6b6b97bf275cd706932d2e
#
_entry.id   45d31bbd3d6b6b97bf275cd706932d2e
#
_cell.length_a   1.000
_cell.length_b   1.000
_cell.length_c   1.000
_cell.angle_alpha   90.00
_cell.angle_beta   90.00
_cell.angle_gamma   90.00
#
_symmetry.space_group_name_H-M   'P 1'
#
loop_
_entity.id
_entity.type
_entity.pdbx_description
1 polymer ?
#
loop_
_entity_poly.entity_id
_entity_poly.type
_entity_poly.pdbx_seq_one_letter_code
_entity_poly.pdbx_strand_id
1 'polypeptide(L)'
;AKNYLLVIGEYIWQKEVIPPEEQWRFAVENCRLLGDYAGERDLEIVIELEPFHMSLVNNIAEMDRFLTDVNNPAVKANIDISHMVLSDSPPESLAALKGRAGHVHISDCDGKVHGDLPPGRGMVPFEGYMQAIKDLDFDGAISLELEYAPDPSQIVEWVTEAYSATDRLMSAINLRH
;
A
#
# COMPACT_ATOMS: atom_id res chain seq x y z
N ALA A 1 17.86 4.04 -0.17
CA ALA A 1 16.47 3.62 -0.42
C ALA A 1 16.41 2.90 -1.75
N LYS A 2 15.62 1.84 -1.84
CA LYS A 2 15.41 1.09 -3.09
C LYS A 2 14.10 1.51 -3.77
N ASN A 3 13.10 1.88 -2.98
CA ASN A 3 11.78 2.24 -3.47
C ASN A 3 11.52 3.75 -3.35
N TYR A 4 10.73 4.26 -4.27
CA TYR A 4 10.11 5.57 -4.22
C TYR A 4 8.60 5.41 -4.27
N LEU A 5 7.91 5.80 -3.19
CA LEU A 5 6.45 5.74 -3.10
C LEU A 5 5.81 6.80 -3.96
N LEU A 6 4.79 6.42 -4.70
CA LEU A 6 4.00 7.31 -5.53
C LEU A 6 2.50 7.05 -5.29
N VAL A 7 1.81 8.05 -4.83
CA VAL A 7 0.36 8.09 -4.73
C VAL A 7 -0.19 8.68 -6.04
N ILE A 8 -1.17 8.01 -6.64
CA ILE A 8 -1.84 8.48 -7.86
C ILE A 8 -3.34 8.53 -7.64
N GLY A 9 -3.91 9.68 -7.86
CA GLY A 9 -5.34 9.85 -7.74
C GLY A 9 -5.85 9.95 -6.31
N GLU A 10 -5.03 10.42 -5.38
CA GLU A 10 -5.55 10.94 -4.13
C GLU A 10 -6.30 12.23 -4.39
N TYR A 11 -7.57 12.26 -4.05
CA TYR A 11 -8.41 13.41 -4.33
C TYR A 11 -8.90 14.08 -3.07
N ILE A 12 -8.37 15.26 -2.85
CA ILE A 12 -8.98 16.27 -2.01
C ILE A 12 -10.15 16.98 -2.73
N TRP A 13 -10.35 16.70 -4.02
CA TRP A 13 -11.40 17.28 -4.85
C TRP A 13 -12.68 16.44 -4.77
N GLN A 14 -13.81 17.08 -4.71
CA GLN A 14 -15.12 16.42 -4.60
C GLN A 14 -15.75 16.06 -5.94
N LYS A 15 -15.09 16.38 -7.05
CA LYS A 15 -15.55 16.00 -8.40
C LYS A 15 -14.40 15.91 -9.37
N GLU A 16 -14.56 15.02 -10.33
CA GLU A 16 -13.64 14.88 -11.44
C GLU A 16 -13.66 16.11 -12.35
N VAL A 17 -12.48 16.52 -12.76
CA VAL A 17 -12.27 17.61 -13.76
C VAL A 17 -11.79 17.02 -15.10
N ILE A 18 -11.11 15.88 -15.05
CA ILE A 18 -10.62 15.13 -16.21
C ILE A 18 -11.35 13.77 -16.19
N PRO A 19 -11.83 13.27 -17.35
CA PRO A 19 -12.48 11.96 -17.41
C PRO A 19 -11.57 10.83 -16.88
N PRO A 20 -12.09 9.85 -16.13
CA PRO A 20 -11.29 8.79 -15.52
C PRO A 20 -10.41 8.02 -16.49
N GLU A 21 -10.91 7.75 -17.71
CA GLU A 21 -10.15 7.04 -18.76
C GLU A 21 -8.95 7.85 -19.25
N GLU A 22 -9.09 9.17 -19.31
CA GLU A 22 -7.99 10.06 -19.67
C GLU A 22 -6.97 10.19 -18.55
N GLN A 23 -7.43 10.27 -17.29
CA GLN A 23 -6.56 10.21 -16.12
C GLN A 23 -5.76 8.90 -16.09
N TRP A 24 -6.43 7.77 -16.32
CA TRP A 24 -5.81 6.45 -16.38
C TRP A 24 -4.70 6.39 -17.43
N ARG A 25 -5.01 6.83 -18.65
CA ARG A 25 -4.04 6.87 -19.75
C ARG A 25 -2.81 7.69 -19.40
N PHE A 26 -2.98 8.89 -18.85
CA PHE A 26 -1.87 9.74 -18.43
C PHE A 26 -1.07 9.10 -17.28
N ALA A 27 -1.74 8.50 -16.31
CA ALA A 27 -1.07 7.84 -15.20
C ALA A 27 -0.21 6.66 -15.70
N VAL A 28 -0.76 5.81 -16.57
CA VAL A 28 -0.03 4.68 -17.18
C VAL A 28 1.19 5.15 -17.97
N GLU A 29 1.01 6.15 -18.85
CA GLU A 29 2.10 6.70 -19.68
C GLU A 29 3.23 7.27 -18.82
N ASN A 30 2.89 8.08 -17.81
CA ASN A 30 3.88 8.71 -16.95
C ASN A 30 4.55 7.70 -15.99
N CYS A 31 3.81 6.76 -15.42
CA CYS A 31 4.41 5.73 -14.57
C CYS A 31 5.34 4.80 -15.35
N ARG A 32 5.07 4.54 -16.63
CA ARG A 32 6.00 3.80 -17.50
C ARG A 32 7.31 4.56 -17.68
N LEU A 33 7.25 5.87 -17.98
CA LEU A 33 8.46 6.71 -18.10
C LEU A 33 9.25 6.80 -16.79
N LEU A 34 8.56 6.95 -15.66
CA LEU A 34 9.19 6.95 -14.33
C LEU A 34 9.83 5.59 -14.03
N GLY A 35 9.18 4.49 -14.39
CA GLY A 35 9.69 3.14 -14.24
C GLY A 35 10.98 2.91 -15.07
N ASP A 36 11.02 3.36 -16.31
CA ASP A 36 12.23 3.30 -17.15
C ASP A 36 13.37 4.06 -16.49
N TYR A 37 13.11 5.30 -16.05
CA TYR A 37 14.11 6.11 -15.37
C TYR A 37 14.61 5.51 -14.05
N ALA A 38 13.71 4.94 -13.25
CA ALA A 38 14.03 4.29 -11.99
C ALA A 38 14.83 2.99 -12.22
N GLY A 39 14.40 2.15 -13.16
CA GLY A 39 15.04 0.88 -13.47
C GLY A 39 16.50 1.03 -13.95
N GLU A 40 16.80 2.08 -14.73
CA GLU A 40 18.18 2.43 -15.12
C GLU A 40 19.11 2.76 -13.93
N ARG A 41 18.53 2.95 -12.73
CA ARG A 41 19.24 3.38 -11.49
C ARG A 41 19.10 2.39 -10.35
N ASP A 42 18.65 1.17 -10.66
CA ASP A 42 18.37 0.13 -9.67
C ASP A 42 17.37 0.58 -8.59
N LEU A 43 16.43 1.45 -8.96
CA LEU A 43 15.33 1.93 -8.13
C LEU A 43 14.00 1.36 -8.61
N GLU A 44 13.02 1.32 -7.73
CA GLU A 44 11.65 0.92 -8.02
C GLU A 44 10.69 2.06 -7.67
N ILE A 45 9.66 2.24 -8.48
CA ILE A 45 8.48 3.04 -8.13
C ILE A 45 7.46 2.08 -7.52
N VAL A 46 6.98 2.39 -6.34
CA VAL A 46 5.90 1.63 -5.70
C VAL A 46 4.64 2.49 -5.65
N ILE A 47 3.58 1.98 -6.28
CA ILE A 47 2.28 2.67 -6.36
C ILE A 47 1.46 2.29 -5.15
N GLU A 48 0.96 3.27 -4.44
CA GLU A 48 0.07 3.06 -3.32
C GLU A 48 -1.39 2.95 -3.76
N LEU A 49 -2.08 1.97 -3.19
CA LEU A 49 -3.52 1.88 -3.26
C LEU A 49 -4.12 2.86 -2.25
N GLU A 50 -5.00 3.75 -2.73
CA GLU A 50 -5.72 4.70 -1.90
C GLU A 50 -7.21 4.35 -1.85
N PRO A 51 -7.80 4.13 -0.67
CA PRO A 51 -9.16 3.58 -0.55
C PRO A 51 -10.27 4.62 -0.80
N PHE A 52 -9.97 5.69 -1.52
CA PHE A 52 -10.92 6.76 -1.80
C PHE A 52 -11.67 6.50 -3.11
N HIS A 53 -12.96 6.81 -3.12
CA HIS A 53 -13.84 6.58 -4.28
C HIS A 53 -13.30 7.16 -5.59
N MET A 54 -12.61 8.30 -5.53
CA MET A 54 -12.09 8.97 -6.73
C MET A 54 -10.63 8.64 -7.04
N SER A 55 -9.97 7.81 -6.25
CA SER A 55 -8.62 7.36 -6.55
C SER A 55 -8.62 6.42 -7.75
N LEU A 56 -7.64 6.57 -8.64
CA LEU A 56 -7.52 5.73 -9.83
C LEU A 56 -7.23 4.28 -9.47
N VAL A 57 -6.42 4.07 -8.44
CA VAL A 57 -6.07 2.74 -7.93
C VAL A 57 -6.60 2.66 -6.50
N ASN A 58 -7.84 2.25 -6.35
CA ASN A 58 -8.54 2.25 -5.07
C ASN A 58 -8.88 0.85 -4.51
N ASN A 59 -8.44 -0.20 -5.17
CA ASN A 59 -8.55 -1.59 -4.70
C ASN A 59 -7.51 -2.47 -5.43
N ILE A 60 -7.36 -3.72 -4.99
CA ILE A 60 -6.38 -4.65 -5.56
C ILE A 60 -6.66 -4.98 -7.03
N ALA A 61 -7.91 -5.05 -7.45
CA ALA A 61 -8.22 -5.34 -8.86
C ALA A 61 -7.77 -4.20 -9.78
N GLU A 62 -7.97 -2.94 -9.37
CA GLU A 62 -7.45 -1.79 -10.12
C GLU A 62 -5.91 -1.69 -10.04
N MET A 63 -5.29 -2.08 -8.93
CA MET A 63 -3.83 -2.19 -8.84
C MET A 63 -3.27 -3.21 -9.83
N ASP A 64 -3.85 -4.41 -9.88
CA ASP A 64 -3.45 -5.46 -10.83
C ASP A 64 -3.58 -4.99 -12.29
N ARG A 65 -4.71 -4.38 -12.62
CA ARG A 65 -4.97 -3.78 -13.93
C ARG A 65 -3.95 -2.68 -14.25
N PHE A 66 -3.71 -1.77 -13.31
CA PHE A 66 -2.78 -0.66 -13.51
C PHE A 66 -1.35 -1.13 -13.79
N LEU A 67 -0.84 -2.05 -12.97
CA LEU A 67 0.50 -2.61 -13.17
C LEU A 67 0.60 -3.41 -14.48
N THR A 68 -0.49 -4.04 -14.91
CA THR A 68 -0.55 -4.74 -16.19
C THR A 68 -0.50 -3.76 -17.36
N ASP A 69 -1.24 -2.65 -17.28
CA ASP A 69 -1.26 -1.61 -18.33
C ASP A 69 0.08 -0.84 -18.37
N VAL A 70 0.68 -0.55 -17.22
CA VAL A 70 2.03 0.07 -17.16
C VAL A 70 3.08 -0.87 -17.75
N ASN A 71 3.02 -2.16 -17.46
CA ASN A 71 3.92 -3.20 -17.99
C ASN A 71 5.41 -2.81 -17.88
N ASN A 72 5.85 -2.39 -16.71
CA ASN A 72 7.23 -2.02 -16.42
C ASN A 72 7.69 -2.70 -15.12
N PRO A 73 8.77 -3.52 -15.14
CA PRO A 73 9.20 -4.29 -13.98
C PRO A 73 9.71 -3.44 -12.81
N ALA A 74 10.07 -2.18 -13.05
CA ALA A 74 10.48 -1.25 -12.02
C ALA A 74 9.29 -0.50 -11.38
N VAL A 75 8.05 -0.76 -11.85
CA VAL A 75 6.84 -0.23 -11.25
C VAL A 75 6.11 -1.38 -10.55
N LYS A 76 5.94 -1.26 -9.24
CA LYS A 76 5.38 -2.29 -8.36
C LYS A 76 4.29 -1.73 -7.46
N ALA A 77 3.60 -2.61 -6.73
CA ALA A 77 2.64 -2.21 -5.73
C ALA A 77 3.31 -1.88 -4.39
N ASN A 78 2.82 -0.84 -3.71
CA ASN A 78 2.82 -0.77 -2.26
C ASN A 78 1.53 -1.39 -1.74
N ILE A 79 1.64 -2.34 -0.83
CA ILE A 79 0.49 -2.99 -0.20
C ILE A 79 0.27 -2.29 1.14
N ASP A 80 -0.76 -1.46 1.24
CA ASP A 80 -1.21 -0.94 2.52
C ASP A 80 -2.35 -1.79 3.07
N ILE A 81 -2.14 -2.39 4.26
CA ILE A 81 -3.09 -3.36 4.83
C ILE A 81 -4.37 -2.66 5.28
N SER A 82 -4.28 -1.46 5.87
CA SER A 82 -5.48 -0.71 6.29
C SER A 82 -6.31 -0.26 5.09
N HIS A 83 -5.64 0.18 4.01
CA HIS A 83 -6.30 0.58 2.77
C HIS A 83 -7.01 -0.60 2.09
N MET A 84 -6.42 -1.80 2.18
CA MET A 84 -7.10 -3.00 1.69
C MET A 84 -8.41 -3.28 2.42
N VAL A 85 -8.43 -3.13 3.76
CA VAL A 85 -9.66 -3.27 4.55
C VAL A 85 -10.69 -2.23 4.17
N LEU A 86 -10.27 -0.97 4.04
CA LEU A 86 -11.14 0.14 3.67
C LEU A 86 -11.69 0.06 2.25
N SER A 87 -11.00 -0.66 1.36
CA SER A 87 -11.40 -0.89 -0.05
C SER A 87 -12.07 -2.24 -0.28
N ASP A 88 -12.46 -2.95 0.77
CA ASP A 88 -13.06 -4.30 0.69
C ASP A 88 -12.21 -5.29 -0.14
N SER A 89 -10.87 -5.15 -0.08
CA SER A 89 -9.92 -6.03 -0.74
C SER A 89 -9.45 -7.13 0.21
N PRO A 90 -10.01 -8.34 0.16
CA PRO A 90 -9.68 -9.40 1.12
C PRO A 90 -8.25 -9.95 0.92
N PRO A 91 -7.66 -10.61 1.93
CA PRO A 91 -6.28 -11.11 1.88
C PRO A 91 -5.95 -11.96 0.65
N GLU A 92 -6.88 -12.83 0.22
CA GLU A 92 -6.70 -13.70 -0.95
C GLU A 92 -6.55 -12.93 -2.26
N SER A 93 -7.04 -11.69 -2.34
CA SER A 93 -6.89 -10.84 -3.52
C SER A 93 -5.43 -10.49 -3.81
N LEU A 94 -4.56 -10.52 -2.78
CA LEU A 94 -3.12 -10.26 -2.92
C LEU A 94 -2.42 -11.23 -3.87
N ALA A 95 -2.96 -12.42 -4.09
CA ALA A 95 -2.38 -13.38 -5.04
C ALA A 95 -2.20 -12.79 -6.46
N ALA A 96 -3.02 -11.80 -6.85
CA ALA A 96 -2.89 -11.08 -8.11
C ALA A 96 -1.58 -10.28 -8.22
N LEU A 97 -0.98 -9.91 -7.08
CA LEU A 97 0.24 -9.09 -7.03
C LEU A 97 1.52 -9.92 -6.88
N LYS A 98 1.46 -11.26 -7.01
CA LYS A 98 2.65 -12.12 -6.88
C LYS A 98 3.77 -11.68 -7.83
N GLY A 99 4.96 -11.42 -7.26
CA GLY A 99 6.14 -10.94 -7.99
C GLY A 99 6.09 -9.45 -8.37
N ARG A 100 5.00 -8.73 -8.01
CA ARG A 100 4.81 -7.30 -8.33
C ARG A 100 4.63 -6.42 -7.09
N ALA A 101 4.75 -6.96 -5.88
CA ALA A 101 4.82 -6.19 -4.66
C ALA A 101 6.26 -5.71 -4.41
N GLY A 102 6.45 -4.44 -4.12
CA GLY A 102 7.77 -3.84 -3.86
C GLY A 102 7.91 -3.34 -2.43
N HIS A 103 6.80 -3.01 -1.78
CA HIS A 103 6.76 -2.50 -0.41
C HIS A 103 5.44 -2.87 0.27
N VAL A 104 5.44 -2.85 1.60
CA VAL A 104 4.24 -3.03 2.42
C VAL A 104 4.18 -1.94 3.47
N HIS A 105 3.03 -1.29 3.58
CA HIS A 105 2.67 -0.49 4.75
C HIS A 105 1.79 -1.30 5.71
N ILE A 106 2.04 -1.15 6.99
CA ILE A 106 1.25 -1.78 8.04
C ILE A 106 0.72 -0.73 9.01
N SER A 107 -0.57 -0.62 9.05
CA SER A 107 -1.35 0.20 9.97
C SER A 107 -2.68 -0.47 10.25
N ASP A 108 -3.44 0.03 11.21
CA ASP A 108 -4.78 -0.45 11.55
C ASP A 108 -5.83 0.62 11.23
N CYS A 109 -7.08 0.22 11.08
CA CYS A 109 -8.18 1.13 10.87
C CYS A 109 -9.45 0.63 11.56
N ASP A 110 -10.45 1.51 11.71
CA ASP A 110 -11.76 1.16 12.26
C ASP A 110 -12.72 0.56 11.20
N GLY A 111 -12.24 0.33 9.99
CA GLY A 111 -13.02 -0.17 8.85
C GLY A 111 -13.90 0.88 8.19
N LYS A 112 -13.77 2.16 8.53
CA LYS A 112 -14.61 3.25 7.99
C LYS A 112 -13.82 4.48 7.59
N VAL A 113 -12.80 4.81 8.37
CA VAL A 113 -12.03 6.04 8.24
C VAL A 113 -10.57 5.69 8.04
N HIS A 114 -9.95 6.35 7.07
CA HIS A 114 -8.51 6.36 6.90
C HIS A 114 -7.86 7.05 8.13
N GLY A 115 -7.06 6.33 8.89
CA GLY A 115 -6.58 6.84 10.17
C GLY A 115 -5.27 6.25 10.66
N ASP A 116 -4.73 5.26 9.99
CA ASP A 116 -3.41 4.64 10.21
C ASP A 116 -3.03 4.47 11.68
N LEU A 117 -3.86 3.70 12.36
CA LEU A 117 -3.71 3.41 13.78
C LEU A 117 -2.57 2.39 14.02
N PRO A 118 -1.97 2.35 15.22
CA PRO A 118 -1.13 1.22 15.61
C PRO A 118 -1.86 -0.12 15.48
N PRO A 119 -1.21 -1.17 14.95
CA PRO A 119 -1.80 -2.50 14.83
C PRO A 119 -2.34 -3.01 16.17
N GLY A 120 -3.61 -3.44 16.17
CA GLY A 120 -4.35 -3.88 17.34
C GLY A 120 -5.28 -2.83 17.97
N ARG A 121 -5.30 -1.60 17.45
CA ARG A 121 -6.24 -0.55 17.87
C ARG A 121 -7.49 -0.44 17.01
N GLY A 122 -7.53 -1.14 15.89
CA GLY A 122 -8.64 -1.15 14.96
C GLY A 122 -9.27 -2.52 14.79
N MET A 123 -9.63 -2.84 13.55
CA MET A 123 -10.32 -4.09 13.23
C MET A 123 -9.63 -4.91 12.13
N VAL A 124 -8.45 -4.55 11.69
CA VAL A 124 -7.73 -5.25 10.63
C VAL A 124 -7.44 -6.71 11.06
N PRO A 125 -7.88 -7.71 10.28
CA PRO A 125 -7.58 -9.12 10.55
C PRO A 125 -6.16 -9.47 10.08
N PHE A 126 -5.14 -8.96 10.77
CA PHE A 126 -3.73 -9.02 10.35
C PHE A 126 -3.24 -10.41 9.98
N GLU A 127 -3.67 -11.46 10.71
CA GLU A 127 -3.18 -12.82 10.47
C GLU A 127 -3.37 -13.25 9.01
N GLY A 128 -4.55 -12.98 8.44
CA GLY A 128 -4.85 -13.30 7.04
C GLY A 128 -3.99 -12.51 6.05
N TYR A 129 -3.86 -11.21 6.24
CA TYR A 129 -3.06 -10.36 5.36
C TYR A 129 -1.57 -10.69 5.44
N MET A 130 -1.04 -10.86 6.64
CA MET A 130 0.36 -11.21 6.83
C MET A 130 0.71 -12.58 6.22
N GLN A 131 -0.20 -13.57 6.35
CA GLN A 131 -0.02 -14.85 5.68
C GLN A 131 -0.06 -14.70 4.17
N ALA A 132 -1.00 -13.92 3.62
CA ALA A 132 -1.07 -13.67 2.18
C ALA A 132 0.20 -12.95 1.66
N ILE A 133 0.74 -11.98 2.40
CA ILE A 133 2.01 -11.31 2.06
C ILE A 133 3.16 -12.33 2.04
N LYS A 134 3.23 -13.23 3.01
CA LYS A 134 4.22 -14.31 3.02
C LYS A 134 4.10 -15.22 1.80
N ASP A 135 2.87 -15.54 1.38
CA ASP A 135 2.61 -16.43 0.24
C ASP A 135 2.95 -15.77 -1.13
N LEU A 136 3.18 -14.44 -1.14
CA LEU A 136 3.72 -13.74 -2.31
C LEU A 136 5.21 -13.98 -2.54
N ASP A 137 5.92 -14.63 -1.61
CA ASP A 137 7.38 -14.70 -1.56
C ASP A 137 8.00 -13.28 -1.52
N PHE A 138 7.34 -12.38 -0.76
CA PHE A 138 7.75 -10.97 -0.64
C PHE A 138 9.07 -10.85 0.14
N ASP A 139 10.04 -10.16 -0.46
CA ASP A 139 11.39 -9.93 0.09
C ASP A 139 11.69 -8.43 0.34
N GLY A 140 10.69 -7.57 0.20
CA GLY A 140 10.80 -6.13 0.42
C GLY A 140 10.71 -5.72 1.89
N ALA A 141 10.66 -4.42 2.11
CA ALA A 141 10.50 -3.86 3.44
C ALA A 141 9.02 -3.73 3.83
N ILE A 142 8.74 -3.93 5.12
CA ILE A 142 7.46 -3.61 5.76
C ILE A 142 7.69 -2.40 6.64
N SER A 143 6.99 -1.31 6.35
CA SER A 143 7.05 -0.05 7.09
C SER A 143 5.79 0.17 7.89
N LEU A 144 5.95 0.67 9.12
CA LEU A 144 4.84 1.24 9.87
C LEU A 144 4.42 2.55 9.24
N GLU A 145 3.15 2.68 8.96
CA GLU A 145 2.52 3.95 8.61
C GLU A 145 1.59 4.37 9.73
N LEU A 146 1.82 5.56 10.26
CA LEU A 146 1.02 6.12 11.35
C LEU A 146 0.72 7.56 11.03
N GLU A 147 -0.55 7.88 10.98
CA GLU A 147 -1.04 9.24 10.77
C GLU A 147 -1.98 9.67 11.92
N TYR A 148 -2.28 10.94 11.98
CA TYR A 148 -3.31 11.52 12.85
C TYR A 148 -3.22 11.10 14.33
N ALA A 149 -1.99 11.02 14.89
CA ALA A 149 -1.82 10.73 16.31
C ALA A 149 -2.70 11.68 17.16
N PRO A 150 -3.57 11.15 18.04
CA PRO A 150 -4.53 11.98 18.81
C PRO A 150 -3.87 13.02 19.68
N ASP A 151 -2.68 12.71 20.18
CA ASP A 151 -1.85 13.62 20.98
C ASP A 151 -0.40 13.55 20.48
N PRO A 152 0.07 14.56 19.72
CA PRO A 152 1.44 14.59 19.22
C PRO A 152 2.52 14.56 20.30
N SER A 153 2.19 14.92 21.56
CA SER A 153 3.16 14.84 22.67
C SER A 153 3.47 13.41 23.07
N GLN A 154 2.63 12.44 22.69
CA GLN A 154 2.80 11.01 22.97
C GLN A 154 3.25 10.21 21.74
N ILE A 155 3.85 10.88 20.76
CA ILE A 155 4.24 10.22 19.51
C ILE A 155 5.23 9.07 19.71
N VAL A 156 6.10 9.16 20.72
CA VAL A 156 7.08 8.11 21.04
C VAL A 156 6.39 6.84 21.53
N GLU A 157 5.40 6.98 22.40
CA GLU A 157 4.60 5.87 22.90
C GLU A 157 3.79 5.24 21.76
N TRP A 158 3.19 6.07 20.89
CA TRP A 158 2.42 5.66 19.73
C TRP A 158 3.26 4.81 18.76
N VAL A 159 4.44 5.28 18.39
CA VAL A 159 5.38 4.54 17.54
C VAL A 159 5.90 3.28 18.21
N THR A 160 6.22 3.33 19.50
CA THR A 160 6.72 2.16 20.25
C THR A 160 5.66 1.06 20.33
N GLU A 161 4.40 1.41 20.55
CA GLU A 161 3.27 0.47 20.55
C GLU A 161 3.14 -0.19 19.18
N ALA A 162 3.07 0.61 18.12
CA ALA A 162 2.91 0.12 16.75
C ALA A 162 4.07 -0.79 16.33
N TYR A 163 5.31 -0.39 16.62
CA TYR A 163 6.48 -1.22 16.34
C TYR A 163 6.42 -2.56 17.07
N SER A 164 6.08 -2.54 18.36
CA SER A 164 6.01 -3.76 19.16
C SER A 164 4.89 -4.70 18.69
N ALA A 165 3.76 -4.16 18.23
CA ALA A 165 2.67 -4.94 17.66
C ALA A 165 3.08 -5.57 16.31
N THR A 166 3.66 -4.80 15.42
CA THR A 166 4.17 -5.29 14.12
C THR A 166 5.23 -6.36 14.30
N ASP A 167 6.17 -6.16 15.23
CA ASP A 167 7.20 -7.14 15.55
C ASP A 167 6.62 -8.51 15.96
N ARG A 168 5.57 -8.49 16.77
CA ARG A 168 4.86 -9.72 17.16
C ARG A 168 4.18 -10.39 15.94
N LEU A 169 3.51 -9.61 15.09
CA LEU A 169 2.85 -10.13 13.90
C LEU A 169 3.85 -10.78 12.94
N MET A 170 4.96 -10.11 12.64
CA MET A 170 6.00 -10.64 11.76
C MET A 170 6.67 -11.90 12.34
N SER A 171 6.90 -11.91 13.65
CA SER A 171 7.50 -13.05 14.34
C SER A 171 6.58 -14.28 14.32
N ALA A 172 5.27 -14.08 14.49
CA ALA A 172 4.28 -15.17 14.50
C ALA A 172 4.24 -15.98 13.19
N ILE A 173 4.56 -15.35 12.06
CA ILE A 173 4.55 -16.00 10.74
C ILE A 173 5.95 -16.26 10.17
N ASN A 174 7.01 -16.01 10.94
CA ASN A 174 8.40 -16.12 10.50
C ASN A 174 8.70 -15.30 9.22
N LEU A 175 8.28 -14.04 9.19
CA LEU A 175 8.56 -13.08 8.12
C LEU A 175 9.78 -12.20 8.44
N ARG A 176 10.41 -12.39 9.59
CA ARG A 176 11.64 -11.69 9.98
C ARG A 176 12.87 -12.42 9.41
N HIS A 177 13.71 -11.66 8.72
CA HIS A 177 15.03 -12.09 8.31
C HIS A 177 16.11 -11.41 9.13
#